data_59aa842a94754345fdb000410f6db4d7
#
_entry.id   59aa842a94754345fdb000410f6db4d7
#
_cell.length_a   1.000
_cell.length_b   1.000
_cell.length_c   1.000
_cell.angle_alpha   90.00
_cell.angle_beta   90.00
_cell.angle_gamma   90.00
#
_symmetry.space_group_name_H-M   'P 1'
#
loop_
_entity.id
_entity.type
_entity.pdbx_description
1 polymer ?
#
loop_
_entity_poly.entity_id
_entity_poly.type
_entity_poly.pdbx_seq_one_letter_code
_entity_poly.pdbx_strand_id
1 'polypeptide(L)'
;MTESGSKVIGYWLSKKKILKLNWTTDFADVCKKHGYSLVKLNLDKPLEDQGPFSIIVHKLTEVIGQSILGDKKAESIINRLEKYLEKHPEIAMVDPLDNVRRLMYRSSSYDIIYTSQLHEMDVITPTFVELYSTDININKEILKAAGITYPFLCKQSVALSTSESHTMCIIFNERGLKDVQPPCVAQPFVNHNAVLFKLYVLGGRYHVVRRPSLKNFHPSEEEETIFFNSHDVSKPDSRSALSVLDEAEATNTPVEADMRRMDAIVTTLRSLLGMDLLGIDVVVENNSNRHVIIDINAYPGYDGYPDLFENLFQCIVEAGDNHRRSRLSECHLLSAKVTARPSHAIFAAGDNCDHGGETAVNQAANKAIERQF
;
A
#
# COMPACT_ATOMS: atom_id res chain seq x y z
N MET A 1 -7.87 38.04 18.33
CA MET A 1 -8.98 37.27 17.78
C MET A 1 -8.50 36.79 16.41
N THR A 2 -7.93 35.60 16.34
CA THR A 2 -7.54 35.00 15.07
C THR A 2 -8.82 34.52 14.39
N GLU A 3 -9.09 35.03 13.19
CA GLU A 3 -10.17 34.54 12.35
C GLU A 3 -10.05 33.03 12.21
N SER A 4 -11.00 32.34 12.80
CA SER A 4 -11.18 30.89 12.59
C SER A 4 -11.74 30.71 11.20
N GLY A 5 -10.89 30.86 10.17
CA GLY A 5 -11.23 30.47 8.83
C GLY A 5 -11.61 28.97 8.83
N SER A 6 -12.73 28.62 8.20
CA SER A 6 -13.18 27.26 8.04
C SER A 6 -12.04 26.42 7.45
N LYS A 7 -11.62 25.37 8.16
CA LYS A 7 -10.59 24.45 7.69
C LYS A 7 -11.14 23.63 6.54
N VAL A 8 -10.42 23.56 5.44
CA VAL A 8 -10.88 22.90 4.20
C VAL A 8 -10.13 21.59 4.00
N ILE A 9 -10.87 20.49 3.85
CA ILE A 9 -10.34 19.22 3.39
C ILE A 9 -10.63 19.11 1.90
N GLY A 10 -9.57 19.18 1.07
CA GLY A 10 -9.64 18.82 -0.33
C GLY A 10 -9.72 17.30 -0.46
N TYR A 11 -10.51 16.77 -1.41
CA TYR A 11 -10.52 15.33 -1.62
C TYR A 11 -10.62 14.94 -3.09
N TRP A 12 -9.98 13.80 -3.42
CA TRP A 12 -10.18 13.11 -4.68
C TRP A 12 -10.46 11.63 -4.45
N LEU A 13 -11.69 11.22 -4.78
CA LEU A 13 -12.15 9.85 -4.73
C LEU A 13 -12.94 9.54 -6.00
N SER A 14 -12.88 8.29 -6.47
CA SER A 14 -13.74 7.85 -7.59
C SER A 14 -15.23 7.95 -7.22
N LYS A 15 -16.10 8.08 -8.24
CA LYS A 15 -17.55 8.11 -8.01
C LYS A 15 -18.04 6.90 -7.23
N LYS A 16 -17.54 5.70 -7.57
CA LYS A 16 -17.85 4.44 -6.86
C LYS A 16 -17.46 4.52 -5.38
N LYS A 17 -16.27 5.06 -5.07
CA LYS A 17 -15.79 5.20 -3.68
C LYS A 17 -16.59 6.23 -2.90
N ILE A 18 -16.96 7.36 -3.51
CA ILE A 18 -17.81 8.39 -2.90
C ILE A 18 -19.16 7.80 -2.47
N LEU A 19 -19.80 7.06 -3.38
CA LEU A 19 -21.11 6.42 -3.09
C LEU A 19 -20.98 5.34 -2.02
N LYS A 20 -19.96 4.48 -2.14
CA LYS A 20 -19.74 3.38 -1.19
C LYS A 20 -19.50 3.87 0.24
N LEU A 21 -18.82 4.99 0.40
CA LEU A 21 -18.48 5.58 1.70
C LEU A 21 -19.46 6.68 2.14
N ASN A 22 -20.59 6.89 1.46
CA ASN A 22 -21.47 8.03 1.80
C ASN A 22 -20.70 9.34 2.04
N TRP A 23 -19.67 9.58 1.20
CA TRP A 23 -18.66 10.61 1.45
C TRP A 23 -19.21 12.03 1.48
N THR A 24 -20.18 12.30 0.63
CA THR A 24 -20.80 13.62 0.48
C THR A 24 -22.03 13.84 1.37
N THR A 25 -22.40 12.84 2.15
CA THR A 25 -23.49 12.87 3.14
C THR A 25 -22.92 12.64 4.53
N ASP A 26 -22.84 11.41 4.97
CA ASP A 26 -22.54 11.04 6.35
C ASP A 26 -21.13 11.54 6.79
N PHE A 27 -20.11 11.39 5.94
CA PHE A 27 -18.77 11.90 6.26
C PHE A 27 -18.72 13.44 6.21
N ALA A 28 -19.44 14.06 5.27
CA ALA A 28 -19.53 15.53 5.19
C ALA A 28 -20.20 16.13 6.42
N ASP A 29 -21.21 15.46 6.97
CA ASP A 29 -21.90 15.91 8.20
C ASP A 29 -20.95 15.84 9.40
N VAL A 30 -20.14 14.79 9.52
CA VAL A 30 -19.09 14.70 10.55
C VAL A 30 -18.08 15.84 10.39
N CYS A 31 -17.57 16.09 9.19
CA CYS A 31 -16.64 17.21 8.96
C CYS A 31 -17.25 18.54 9.37
N LYS A 32 -18.49 18.81 8.97
CA LYS A 32 -19.21 20.05 9.31
C LYS A 32 -19.41 20.23 10.80
N LYS A 33 -19.76 19.16 11.52
CA LYS A 33 -19.89 19.14 13.00
C LYS A 33 -18.60 19.60 13.69
N HIS A 34 -17.44 19.28 13.10
CA HIS A 34 -16.12 19.65 13.61
C HIS A 34 -15.53 20.92 12.97
N GLY A 35 -16.33 21.71 12.23
CA GLY A 35 -15.89 22.98 11.65
C GLY A 35 -15.02 22.85 10.39
N TYR A 36 -15.08 21.71 9.69
CA TYR A 36 -14.40 21.48 8.43
C TYR A 36 -15.39 21.49 7.26
N SER A 37 -14.93 21.99 6.12
CA SER A 37 -15.63 21.88 4.84
C SER A 37 -14.91 20.90 3.91
N LEU A 38 -15.67 20.21 3.05
CA LEU A 38 -15.16 19.32 2.04
C LEU A 38 -15.21 19.95 0.66
N VAL A 39 -14.09 19.94 -0.07
CA VAL A 39 -14.01 20.41 -1.46
C VAL A 39 -13.49 19.28 -2.35
N LYS A 40 -14.29 18.92 -3.36
CA LYS A 40 -13.86 17.92 -4.34
C LYS A 40 -12.87 18.52 -5.31
N LEU A 41 -11.67 17.93 -5.41
CA LEU A 41 -10.64 18.35 -6.35
C LEU A 41 -11.03 18.04 -7.79
N ASN A 42 -10.88 19.01 -8.67
CA ASN A 42 -10.91 18.82 -10.11
C ASN A 42 -9.47 18.72 -10.62
N LEU A 43 -9.02 17.49 -10.91
CA LEU A 43 -7.65 17.23 -11.34
C LEU A 43 -7.33 17.72 -12.78
N ASP A 44 -8.33 18.12 -13.55
CA ASP A 44 -8.14 18.71 -14.88
C ASP A 44 -7.89 20.25 -14.83
N LYS A 45 -8.05 20.88 -13.65
CA LYS A 45 -7.89 22.33 -13.44
C LYS A 45 -6.72 22.61 -12.49
N PRO A 46 -6.15 23.84 -12.51
CA PRO A 46 -5.19 24.28 -11.50
C PRO A 46 -5.73 24.13 -10.08
N LEU A 47 -4.90 23.65 -9.16
CA LEU A 47 -5.30 23.46 -7.76
C LEU A 47 -5.27 24.75 -6.96
N GLU A 48 -4.50 25.72 -7.42
CA GLU A 48 -4.41 27.07 -6.86
C GLU A 48 -5.77 27.78 -6.83
N ASP A 49 -6.62 27.51 -7.81
CA ASP A 49 -7.96 28.12 -7.93
C ASP A 49 -9.03 27.43 -7.08
N GLN A 50 -8.68 26.31 -6.42
CA GLN A 50 -9.65 25.43 -5.72
C GLN A 50 -9.52 25.47 -4.20
N GLY A 51 -8.41 25.99 -3.67
CA GLY A 51 -8.08 26.10 -2.26
C GLY A 51 -8.58 27.38 -1.59
N PRO A 52 -8.04 27.73 -0.41
CA PRO A 52 -6.91 27.05 0.25
C PRO A 52 -7.31 25.74 0.94
N PHE A 53 -6.42 24.74 0.95
CA PHE A 53 -6.63 23.47 1.64
C PHE A 53 -5.78 23.39 2.90
N SER A 54 -6.32 22.75 3.94
CA SER A 54 -5.56 22.37 5.15
C SER A 54 -4.99 20.96 5.02
N ILE A 55 -5.76 20.06 4.40
CA ILE A 55 -5.46 18.66 4.21
C ILE A 55 -6.02 18.24 2.85
N ILE A 56 -5.34 17.33 2.16
CA ILE A 56 -5.84 16.67 0.96
C ILE A 56 -5.93 15.17 1.21
N VAL A 57 -7.12 14.59 1.01
CA VAL A 57 -7.38 13.16 1.14
C VAL A 57 -7.64 12.56 -0.25
N HIS A 58 -7.01 11.43 -0.54
CA HIS A 58 -7.16 10.86 -1.88
C HIS A 58 -7.16 9.33 -1.92
N LYS A 59 -7.73 8.78 -3.00
CA LYS A 59 -7.45 7.44 -3.49
C LYS A 59 -7.06 7.51 -4.97
N LEU A 60 -5.83 7.96 -5.23
CA LEU A 60 -5.28 8.14 -6.58
C LEU A 60 -4.59 6.87 -7.12
N THR A 61 -4.75 5.71 -6.48
CA THR A 61 -4.11 4.45 -6.86
C THR A 61 -4.29 4.11 -8.35
N GLU A 62 -5.48 4.35 -8.91
CA GLU A 62 -5.75 4.12 -10.33
C GLU A 62 -4.95 5.09 -11.21
N VAL A 63 -4.94 6.40 -10.88
CA VAL A 63 -4.20 7.42 -11.63
C VAL A 63 -2.70 7.18 -11.54
N ILE A 64 -2.18 6.85 -10.35
CA ILE A 64 -0.77 6.51 -10.14
C ILE A 64 -0.41 5.27 -10.98
N GLY A 65 -1.24 4.23 -10.95
CA GLY A 65 -0.99 3.02 -11.72
C GLY A 65 -1.01 3.25 -13.22
N GLN A 66 -1.94 4.03 -13.75
CA GLN A 66 -1.97 4.43 -15.15
C GLN A 66 -0.73 5.25 -15.55
N SER A 67 -0.28 6.15 -14.66
CA SER A 67 0.97 6.91 -14.87
C SER A 67 2.19 5.98 -14.97
N ILE A 68 2.28 4.97 -14.09
CA ILE A 68 3.33 3.94 -14.12
C ILE A 68 3.31 3.16 -15.44
N LEU A 69 2.12 2.89 -15.99
CA LEU A 69 1.94 2.22 -17.28
C LEU A 69 2.14 3.14 -18.51
N GLY A 70 2.55 4.40 -18.28
CA GLY A 70 2.90 5.35 -19.35
C GLY A 70 1.74 6.19 -19.87
N ASP A 71 0.58 6.23 -19.21
CA ASP A 71 -0.50 7.13 -19.56
C ASP A 71 -0.09 8.58 -19.28
N LYS A 72 0.07 9.37 -20.35
CA LYS A 72 0.55 10.75 -20.30
C LYS A 72 -0.42 11.71 -19.60
N LYS A 73 -1.71 11.44 -19.65
CA LYS A 73 -2.70 12.25 -18.92
C LYS A 73 -2.57 12.01 -17.41
N ALA A 74 -2.48 10.76 -17.02
CA ALA A 74 -2.29 10.39 -15.61
C ALA A 74 -0.96 10.94 -15.07
N GLU A 75 0.14 10.83 -15.83
CA GLU A 75 1.44 11.42 -15.49
C GLU A 75 1.34 12.94 -15.29
N SER A 76 0.67 13.65 -16.20
CA SER A 76 0.47 15.09 -16.10
C SER A 76 -0.34 15.49 -14.87
N ILE A 77 -1.34 14.70 -14.48
CA ILE A 77 -2.15 14.93 -13.28
C ILE A 77 -1.26 14.80 -12.04
N ILE A 78 -0.50 13.72 -11.93
CA ILE A 78 0.38 13.46 -10.77
C ILE A 78 1.45 14.56 -10.65
N ASN A 79 2.15 14.88 -11.74
CA ASN A 79 3.17 15.93 -11.75
C ASN A 79 2.61 17.31 -11.35
N ARG A 80 1.38 17.63 -11.72
CA ARG A 80 0.74 18.89 -11.33
C ARG A 80 0.41 18.91 -9.83
N LEU A 81 -0.08 17.80 -9.30
CA LEU A 81 -0.38 17.67 -7.88
C LEU A 81 0.90 17.75 -7.03
N GLU A 82 1.97 17.10 -7.45
CA GLU A 82 3.28 17.18 -6.77
C GLU A 82 3.83 18.61 -6.76
N LYS A 83 3.84 19.29 -7.90
CA LYS A 83 4.26 20.68 -7.99
C LYS A 83 3.42 21.62 -7.12
N TYR A 84 2.14 21.33 -6.98
CA TYR A 84 1.27 22.08 -6.08
C TYR A 84 1.68 21.87 -4.61
N LEU A 85 1.90 20.62 -4.19
CA LEU A 85 2.33 20.28 -2.84
C LEU A 85 3.74 20.80 -2.51
N GLU A 86 4.65 20.84 -3.49
CA GLU A 86 5.98 21.46 -3.34
C GLU A 86 5.88 22.97 -3.01
N LYS A 87 4.93 23.67 -3.65
CA LYS A 87 4.67 25.10 -3.38
C LYS A 87 3.90 25.33 -2.09
N HIS A 88 3.13 24.35 -1.65
CA HIS A 88 2.26 24.40 -0.48
C HIS A 88 2.62 23.31 0.53
N PRO A 89 3.84 23.33 1.05
CA PRO A 89 4.32 22.30 1.96
C PRO A 89 3.61 22.27 3.32
N GLU A 90 2.78 23.27 3.61
CA GLU A 90 1.90 23.31 4.79
C GLU A 90 0.70 22.37 4.67
N ILE A 91 0.35 21.92 3.45
CA ILE A 91 -0.78 21.04 3.20
C ILE A 91 -0.38 19.60 3.46
N ALA A 92 -1.07 18.95 4.38
CA ALA A 92 -0.90 17.52 4.61
C ALA A 92 -1.62 16.69 3.54
N MET A 93 -0.94 15.72 2.97
CA MET A 93 -1.55 14.75 2.07
C MET A 93 -1.75 13.41 2.75
N VAL A 94 -2.95 12.85 2.71
CA VAL A 94 -3.33 11.58 3.35
C VAL A 94 -3.80 10.59 2.28
N ASP A 95 -2.99 9.59 1.95
CA ASP A 95 -1.60 9.35 2.39
C ASP A 95 -0.62 9.98 1.40
N PRO A 96 0.69 10.16 1.74
CA PRO A 96 1.68 10.73 0.83
C PRO A 96 1.80 9.92 -0.48
N LEU A 97 1.91 10.61 -1.62
CA LEU A 97 1.93 9.97 -2.95
C LEU A 97 3.04 8.93 -3.10
N ASP A 98 4.25 9.24 -2.61
CA ASP A 98 5.40 8.34 -2.70
C ASP A 98 5.18 7.07 -1.88
N ASN A 99 4.52 7.18 -0.72
CA ASN A 99 4.18 6.03 0.09
C ASN A 99 3.12 5.15 -0.59
N VAL A 100 2.11 5.77 -1.22
CA VAL A 100 1.12 5.03 -2.01
C VAL A 100 1.76 4.34 -3.21
N ARG A 101 2.73 4.98 -3.90
CA ARG A 101 3.48 4.36 -5.01
C ARG A 101 4.17 3.07 -4.63
N ARG A 102 4.70 2.97 -3.40
CA ARG A 102 5.35 1.75 -2.89
C ARG A 102 4.41 0.55 -2.86
N LEU A 103 3.10 0.76 -2.76
CA LEU A 103 2.09 -0.30 -2.79
C LEU A 103 1.59 -0.62 -4.21
N MET A 104 2.02 0.12 -5.22
CA MET A 104 1.57 -0.14 -6.60
C MET A 104 2.20 -1.40 -7.21
N TYR A 105 3.39 -1.79 -6.75
CA TYR A 105 4.05 -3.03 -7.13
C TYR A 105 3.91 -4.05 -5.98
N ARG A 106 3.38 -5.24 -6.29
CA ARG A 106 3.18 -6.29 -5.28
C ARG A 106 4.51 -6.78 -4.68
N SER A 107 5.54 -6.89 -5.52
CA SER A 107 6.89 -7.24 -5.07
C SER A 107 7.40 -6.26 -4.01
N SER A 108 7.28 -4.96 -4.25
CA SER A 108 7.69 -3.93 -3.27
C SER A 108 6.95 -4.04 -1.93
N SER A 109 5.65 -4.36 -1.98
CA SER A 109 4.85 -4.58 -0.76
C SER A 109 5.34 -5.80 0.02
N TYR A 110 5.68 -6.88 -0.68
CA TYR A 110 6.19 -8.12 -0.06
C TYR A 110 7.61 -7.94 0.48
N ASP A 111 8.49 -7.22 -0.22
CA ASP A 111 9.84 -6.89 0.25
C ASP A 111 9.82 -6.12 1.57
N ILE A 112 8.90 -5.17 1.73
CA ILE A 112 8.72 -4.43 2.98
C ILE A 112 8.39 -5.37 4.15
N ILE A 113 7.51 -6.36 3.92
CA ILE A 113 7.17 -7.36 4.94
C ILE A 113 8.37 -8.28 5.21
N TYR A 114 8.99 -8.77 4.15
CA TYR A 114 10.10 -9.73 4.22
C TYR A 114 11.31 -9.17 4.98
N THR A 115 11.61 -7.88 4.79
CA THR A 115 12.73 -7.20 5.45
C THR A 115 12.38 -6.68 6.86
N SER A 116 11.13 -6.82 7.29
CA SER A 116 10.68 -6.40 8.62
C SER A 116 11.03 -7.45 9.69
N GLN A 117 10.93 -7.04 10.96
CA GLN A 117 11.09 -7.95 12.11
C GLN A 117 9.83 -8.78 12.43
N LEU A 118 8.80 -8.73 11.60
CA LEU A 118 7.55 -9.47 11.83
C LEU A 118 7.75 -10.98 11.87
N HIS A 119 8.77 -11.50 11.17
CA HIS A 119 9.12 -12.92 11.18
C HIS A 119 9.49 -13.46 12.58
N GLU A 120 9.99 -12.62 13.49
CA GLU A 120 10.29 -12.98 14.89
C GLU A 120 9.02 -13.33 15.70
N MET A 121 7.85 -12.93 15.18
CA MET A 121 6.53 -13.22 15.76
C MET A 121 5.73 -14.24 14.94
N ASP A 122 6.36 -15.04 14.09
CA ASP A 122 5.69 -15.92 13.13
C ASP A 122 4.68 -15.20 12.22
N VAL A 123 4.98 -13.96 11.85
CA VAL A 123 4.26 -13.21 10.85
C VAL A 123 5.13 -13.08 9.60
N ILE A 124 4.64 -13.58 8.47
CA ILE A 124 5.40 -13.67 7.23
C ILE A 124 4.59 -13.17 6.03
N THR A 125 5.23 -13.05 4.89
CA THR A 125 4.61 -13.06 3.56
C THR A 125 5.08 -14.31 2.82
N PRO A 126 4.29 -14.90 1.89
CA PRO A 126 4.76 -16.02 1.10
C PRO A 126 6.01 -15.63 0.29
N THR A 127 6.92 -16.58 0.10
CA THR A 127 7.98 -16.41 -0.92
C THR A 127 7.33 -16.04 -2.25
N PHE A 128 7.97 -15.20 -3.04
CA PHE A 128 7.41 -14.76 -4.32
C PHE A 128 8.51 -14.61 -5.36
N VAL A 129 8.10 -14.63 -6.62
CA VAL A 129 8.96 -14.31 -7.77
C VAL A 129 8.14 -13.62 -8.85
N GLU A 130 8.77 -12.69 -9.56
CA GLU A 130 8.15 -12.05 -10.72
C GLU A 130 8.43 -12.85 -11.99
N LEU A 131 7.39 -13.07 -12.78
CA LEU A 131 7.46 -13.74 -14.07
C LEU A 131 7.18 -12.71 -15.18
N TYR A 132 8.13 -12.60 -16.12
CA TYR A 132 8.06 -11.67 -17.26
C TYR A 132 7.97 -12.37 -18.61
N SER A 133 8.14 -13.70 -18.65
CA SER A 133 8.15 -14.47 -19.87
C SER A 133 6.88 -15.31 -20.04
N THR A 134 6.46 -15.53 -21.27
CA THR A 134 5.45 -16.52 -21.66
C THR A 134 6.05 -17.91 -21.94
N ASP A 135 7.38 -18.02 -21.97
CA ASP A 135 8.08 -19.30 -22.18
C ASP A 135 7.98 -20.16 -20.93
N ILE A 136 7.37 -21.33 -21.08
CA ILE A 136 7.12 -22.30 -19.99
C ILE A 136 8.44 -22.76 -19.34
N ASN A 137 9.48 -23.01 -20.14
CA ASN A 137 10.75 -23.52 -19.63
C ASN A 137 11.47 -22.44 -18.80
N ILE A 138 11.45 -21.20 -19.27
CA ILE A 138 12.00 -20.07 -18.51
C ILE A 138 11.26 -19.91 -17.18
N ASN A 139 9.94 -19.90 -17.19
CA ASN A 139 9.13 -19.78 -15.98
C ASN A 139 9.37 -20.96 -15.01
N LYS A 140 9.49 -22.18 -15.53
CA LYS A 140 9.78 -23.35 -14.73
C LYS A 140 11.11 -23.24 -13.99
N GLU A 141 12.17 -22.80 -14.66
CA GLU A 141 13.48 -22.61 -14.02
C GLU A 141 13.46 -21.48 -12.98
N ILE A 142 12.76 -20.38 -13.26
CA ILE A 142 12.61 -19.26 -12.31
C ILE A 142 11.85 -19.73 -11.07
N LEU A 143 10.71 -20.42 -11.22
CA LEU A 143 9.90 -20.93 -10.11
C LEU A 143 10.71 -21.91 -9.26
N LYS A 144 11.43 -22.83 -9.89
CA LYS A 144 12.30 -23.80 -9.22
C LYS A 144 13.42 -23.12 -8.44
N ALA A 145 14.11 -22.15 -9.03
CA ALA A 145 15.18 -21.40 -8.39
C ALA A 145 14.68 -20.61 -7.16
N ALA A 146 13.44 -20.09 -7.23
CA ALA A 146 12.78 -19.38 -6.13
C ALA A 146 12.14 -20.32 -5.09
N GLY A 147 12.15 -21.65 -5.29
CA GLY A 147 11.51 -22.60 -4.39
C GLY A 147 9.98 -22.54 -4.37
N ILE A 148 9.36 -22.04 -5.44
CA ILE A 148 7.90 -21.97 -5.57
C ILE A 148 7.37 -23.39 -5.91
N THR A 149 6.49 -23.89 -5.06
CA THR A 149 5.87 -25.22 -5.20
C THR A 149 4.41 -25.09 -5.65
N TYR A 150 3.88 -26.15 -6.29
CA TYR A 150 2.46 -26.24 -6.61
C TYR A 150 1.61 -26.58 -5.37
N PRO A 151 0.35 -26.12 -5.32
CA PRO A 151 -0.18 -25.10 -6.18
C PRO A 151 0.37 -23.72 -5.83
N PHE A 152 0.41 -22.85 -6.81
CA PHE A 152 0.80 -21.44 -6.60
C PHE A 152 -0.18 -20.48 -7.25
N LEU A 153 -0.21 -19.25 -6.73
CA LEU A 153 -1.01 -18.14 -7.24
C LEU A 153 -0.20 -17.28 -8.19
N CYS A 154 -0.81 -16.88 -9.30
CA CYS A 154 -0.35 -15.76 -10.11
C CYS A 154 -1.27 -14.55 -9.92
N LYS A 155 -0.66 -13.40 -9.64
CA LYS A 155 -1.32 -12.08 -9.49
C LYS A 155 -0.62 -11.09 -10.42
N GLN A 156 -1.35 -10.18 -11.05
CA GLN A 156 -0.69 -9.11 -11.83
C GLN A 156 0.32 -8.33 -10.98
N SER A 157 1.48 -8.00 -11.55
CA SER A 157 2.58 -7.32 -10.83
C SER A 157 2.18 -5.93 -10.34
N VAL A 158 1.42 -5.18 -11.14
CA VAL A 158 0.91 -3.86 -10.77
C VAL A 158 -0.49 -3.97 -10.17
N ALA A 159 -0.62 -3.49 -8.93
CA ALA A 159 -1.89 -3.49 -8.20
C ALA A 159 -2.78 -2.31 -8.64
N LEU A 160 -3.40 -2.42 -9.81
CA LEU A 160 -4.39 -1.46 -10.28
C LEU A 160 -5.71 -1.65 -9.55
N SER A 161 -6.50 -0.57 -9.43
CA SER A 161 -7.87 -0.66 -8.89
C SER A 161 -8.90 -1.04 -9.97
N THR A 162 -8.47 -1.70 -11.05
CA THR A 162 -9.34 -2.17 -12.14
C THR A 162 -9.89 -3.56 -11.86
N SER A 163 -10.95 -3.96 -12.55
CA SER A 163 -11.52 -5.31 -12.42
C SER A 163 -10.52 -6.41 -12.81
N GLU A 164 -9.66 -6.13 -13.80
CA GLU A 164 -8.66 -7.08 -14.31
C GLU A 164 -7.56 -7.36 -13.29
N SER A 165 -7.14 -6.37 -12.49
CA SER A 165 -6.11 -6.56 -11.45
C SER A 165 -6.57 -7.44 -10.28
N HIS A 166 -7.86 -7.72 -10.19
CA HIS A 166 -8.44 -8.67 -9.23
C HIS A 166 -8.56 -10.09 -9.81
N THR A 167 -8.29 -10.26 -11.10
CA THR A 167 -8.21 -11.59 -11.73
C THR A 167 -6.88 -12.24 -11.35
N MET A 168 -6.97 -13.42 -10.80
CA MET A 168 -5.87 -14.24 -10.35
C MET A 168 -6.06 -15.67 -10.86
N CYS A 169 -4.99 -16.45 -10.88
CA CYS A 169 -5.14 -17.87 -11.15
C CYS A 169 -4.35 -18.73 -10.16
N ILE A 170 -4.84 -19.96 -9.96
CA ILE A 170 -4.18 -21.01 -9.19
C ILE A 170 -3.67 -22.04 -10.18
N ILE A 171 -2.38 -22.33 -10.13
CA ILE A 171 -1.70 -23.29 -10.99
C ILE A 171 -1.31 -24.52 -10.16
N PHE A 172 -1.79 -25.69 -10.55
CA PHE A 172 -1.68 -26.92 -9.77
C PHE A 172 -0.51 -27.82 -10.19
N ASN A 173 -0.04 -27.66 -11.43
CA ASN A 173 0.97 -28.52 -12.03
C ASN A 173 1.67 -27.81 -13.19
N GLU A 174 2.65 -28.48 -13.80
CA GLU A 174 3.45 -27.93 -14.91
C GLU A 174 2.62 -27.61 -16.16
N ARG A 175 1.54 -28.37 -16.44
CA ARG A 175 0.66 -28.13 -17.60
C ARG A 175 -0.03 -26.77 -17.51
N GLY A 176 -0.29 -26.27 -16.29
CA GLY A 176 -0.88 -24.97 -16.05
C GLY A 176 0.05 -23.79 -16.33
N LEU A 177 1.36 -24.00 -16.51
CA LEU A 177 2.30 -22.90 -16.81
C LEU A 177 1.98 -22.16 -18.10
N LYS A 178 1.29 -22.78 -19.05
CA LYS A 178 0.78 -22.14 -20.27
C LYS A 178 -0.21 -21.00 -20.01
N ASP A 179 -0.83 -21.01 -18.83
CA ASP A 179 -1.88 -20.06 -18.44
C ASP A 179 -1.32 -18.83 -17.67
N VAL A 180 0.00 -18.82 -17.42
CA VAL A 180 0.70 -17.68 -16.80
C VAL A 180 0.61 -16.47 -17.71
N GLN A 181 0.15 -15.34 -17.18
CA GLN A 181 -0.01 -14.07 -17.89
C GLN A 181 0.96 -13.00 -17.35
N PRO A 182 2.16 -12.89 -17.94
CA PRO A 182 3.15 -11.91 -17.52
C PRO A 182 2.74 -10.45 -17.91
N PRO A 183 3.21 -9.42 -17.16
CA PRO A 183 4.02 -9.52 -15.95
C PRO A 183 3.16 -9.87 -14.73
N CYS A 184 3.57 -10.88 -13.98
CA CYS A 184 2.84 -11.32 -12.78
C CYS A 184 3.79 -11.74 -11.64
N VAL A 185 3.25 -11.75 -10.43
CA VAL A 185 3.90 -12.30 -9.24
C VAL A 185 3.36 -13.70 -8.98
N ALA A 186 4.24 -14.70 -8.93
CA ALA A 186 3.94 -16.06 -8.52
C ALA A 186 4.31 -16.25 -7.05
N GLN A 187 3.43 -16.88 -6.26
CA GLN A 187 3.64 -17.20 -4.85
C GLN A 187 2.97 -18.52 -4.47
N PRO A 188 3.55 -19.36 -3.60
CA PRO A 188 2.90 -20.57 -3.13
C PRO A 188 1.51 -20.30 -2.56
N PHE A 189 0.59 -21.20 -2.78
CA PHE A 189 -0.72 -21.12 -2.14
C PHE A 189 -0.59 -21.51 -0.66
N VAL A 190 -1.14 -20.67 0.22
CA VAL A 190 -1.16 -20.91 1.66
C VAL A 190 -2.54 -21.43 2.05
N ASN A 191 -2.62 -22.68 2.51
CA ASN A 191 -3.87 -23.26 3.01
C ASN A 191 -4.29 -22.62 4.34
N HIS A 192 -5.53 -22.13 4.42
CA HIS A 192 -6.02 -21.29 5.52
C HIS A 192 -7.53 -21.46 5.80
N ASN A 193 -8.09 -22.60 5.45
CA ASN A 193 -9.48 -22.99 5.77
C ASN A 193 -10.54 -21.97 5.34
N ALA A 194 -10.39 -21.36 4.17
CA ALA A 194 -11.34 -20.40 3.61
C ALA A 194 -11.62 -19.16 4.50
N VAL A 195 -10.67 -18.77 5.36
CA VAL A 195 -10.80 -17.63 6.27
C VAL A 195 -9.73 -16.58 6.00
N LEU A 196 -10.18 -15.36 5.72
CA LEU A 196 -9.35 -14.16 5.60
C LEU A 196 -9.66 -13.21 6.77
N PHE A 197 -8.64 -12.69 7.40
CA PHE A 197 -8.71 -11.58 8.34
C PHE A 197 -8.29 -10.30 7.63
N LYS A 198 -9.23 -9.38 7.48
CA LYS A 198 -8.97 -8.08 6.87
C LYS A 198 -8.82 -7.03 7.95
N LEU A 199 -7.62 -6.48 8.09
CA LEU A 199 -7.33 -5.40 9.02
C LEU A 199 -7.57 -4.07 8.31
N TYR A 200 -8.54 -3.33 8.79
CA TYR A 200 -8.81 -1.97 8.35
C TYR A 200 -8.15 -0.99 9.31
N VAL A 201 -7.18 -0.24 8.82
CA VAL A 201 -6.35 0.68 9.62
C VAL A 201 -6.73 2.12 9.35
N LEU A 202 -6.92 2.88 10.42
CA LEU A 202 -7.17 4.33 10.44
C LEU A 202 -6.21 4.98 11.45
N GLY A 203 -5.03 5.36 10.98
CA GLY A 203 -3.97 5.87 11.86
C GLY A 203 -3.55 4.83 12.90
N GLY A 204 -3.57 5.21 14.17
CA GLY A 204 -3.25 4.30 15.27
C GLY A 204 -4.35 3.30 15.65
N ARG A 205 -5.51 3.37 15.00
CA ARG A 205 -6.68 2.51 15.26
C ARG A 205 -6.85 1.51 14.13
N TYR A 206 -7.32 0.31 14.45
CA TYR A 206 -7.69 -0.67 13.42
C TYR A 206 -8.86 -1.54 13.88
N HIS A 207 -9.49 -2.19 12.92
CA HIS A 207 -10.53 -3.17 13.16
C HIS A 207 -10.30 -4.41 12.30
N VAL A 208 -10.48 -5.59 12.89
CA VAL A 208 -10.31 -6.87 12.21
C VAL A 208 -11.68 -7.39 11.79
N VAL A 209 -11.83 -7.64 10.49
CA VAL A 209 -13.05 -8.22 9.94
C VAL A 209 -12.74 -9.58 9.33
N ARG A 210 -13.45 -10.60 9.76
CA ARG A 210 -13.39 -11.93 9.14
C ARG A 210 -14.15 -11.94 7.82
N ARG A 211 -13.55 -12.51 6.78
CA ARG A 211 -14.11 -12.63 5.43
C ARG A 211 -14.00 -14.06 4.92
N PRO A 212 -14.88 -14.50 4.02
CA PRO A 212 -14.64 -15.69 3.22
C PRO A 212 -13.33 -15.55 2.43
N SER A 213 -12.67 -16.66 2.19
CA SER A 213 -11.47 -16.77 1.38
C SER A 213 -11.50 -18.05 0.54
N LEU A 214 -10.43 -18.33 -0.18
CA LEU A 214 -10.26 -19.55 -0.95
C LEU A 214 -10.22 -20.77 -0.03
N LYS A 215 -10.88 -21.86 -0.42
CA LYS A 215 -10.73 -23.16 0.22
C LYS A 215 -9.29 -23.64 0.14
N ASN A 216 -8.98 -24.76 0.79
CA ASN A 216 -7.66 -25.35 0.69
C ASN A 216 -7.47 -25.99 -0.69
N PHE A 217 -6.24 -25.91 -1.20
CA PHE A 217 -5.84 -26.52 -2.46
C PHE A 217 -4.54 -27.32 -2.27
N HIS A 218 -4.44 -28.41 -2.98
CA HIS A 218 -3.31 -29.33 -2.91
C HIS A 218 -2.72 -29.56 -4.31
N PRO A 219 -1.45 -29.96 -4.43
CA PRO A 219 -0.87 -30.32 -5.72
C PRO A 219 -1.69 -31.42 -6.41
N SER A 220 -1.96 -31.26 -7.69
CA SER A 220 -2.72 -32.24 -8.48
C SER A 220 -2.24 -32.24 -9.92
N GLU A 221 -1.94 -33.44 -10.44
CA GLU A 221 -1.60 -33.62 -11.87
C GLU A 221 -2.84 -33.55 -12.78
N GLU A 222 -4.03 -33.69 -12.22
CA GLU A 222 -5.28 -33.74 -12.98
C GLU A 222 -6.00 -32.40 -13.05
N GLU A 223 -5.83 -31.57 -12.01
CA GLU A 223 -6.52 -30.28 -11.91
C GLU A 223 -6.01 -29.28 -12.97
N GLU A 224 -6.97 -28.61 -13.58
CA GLU A 224 -6.69 -27.50 -14.49
C GLU A 224 -6.52 -26.19 -13.71
N THR A 225 -5.91 -25.20 -14.37
CA THR A 225 -5.77 -23.85 -13.81
C THR A 225 -7.12 -23.23 -13.47
N ILE A 226 -7.28 -22.76 -12.23
CA ILE A 226 -8.49 -22.07 -11.79
C ILE A 226 -8.27 -20.55 -11.90
N PHE A 227 -9.06 -19.91 -12.75
CA PHE A 227 -9.14 -18.44 -12.81
C PHE A 227 -10.27 -17.94 -11.91
N PHE A 228 -10.02 -16.89 -11.13
CA PHE A 228 -11.03 -16.32 -10.24
C PHE A 228 -10.82 -14.82 -10.05
N ASN A 229 -11.89 -14.15 -9.61
CA ASN A 229 -11.81 -12.76 -9.17
C ASN A 229 -11.80 -12.71 -7.63
N SER A 230 -10.75 -12.13 -7.05
CA SER A 230 -10.57 -12.08 -5.60
C SER A 230 -11.71 -11.33 -4.87
N HIS A 231 -12.34 -10.35 -5.54
CA HIS A 231 -13.51 -9.66 -4.97
C HIS A 231 -14.71 -10.58 -4.81
N ASP A 232 -14.95 -11.49 -5.76
CA ASP A 232 -16.09 -12.39 -5.68
C ASP A 232 -15.92 -13.44 -4.59
N VAL A 233 -14.68 -13.79 -4.28
CA VAL A 233 -14.33 -14.75 -3.22
C VAL A 233 -14.45 -14.13 -1.83
N SER A 234 -13.93 -12.89 -1.65
CA SER A 234 -13.74 -12.31 -0.31
C SER A 234 -14.75 -11.22 0.10
N LYS A 235 -15.84 -11.02 -0.65
CA LYS A 235 -16.92 -10.14 -0.21
C LYS A 235 -17.69 -10.74 0.96
N PRO A 236 -18.36 -9.92 1.81
CA PRO A 236 -19.03 -10.38 3.03
C PRO A 236 -20.06 -11.50 2.82
N ASP A 237 -20.76 -11.43 1.69
CA ASP A 237 -21.85 -12.33 1.29
C ASP A 237 -21.43 -13.26 0.14
N SER A 238 -20.16 -13.61 0.06
CA SER A 238 -19.64 -14.50 -0.99
C SER A 238 -20.38 -15.84 -0.98
N ARG A 239 -20.80 -16.26 -2.16
CA ARG A 239 -21.37 -17.59 -2.45
C ARG A 239 -20.48 -18.36 -3.42
N SER A 240 -19.21 -17.99 -3.52
CA SER A 240 -18.27 -18.68 -4.39
C SER A 240 -18.06 -20.11 -3.92
N ALA A 241 -18.17 -21.07 -4.82
CA ALA A 241 -17.82 -22.48 -4.54
C ALA A 241 -16.36 -22.62 -4.11
N LEU A 242 -15.49 -21.67 -4.51
CA LEU A 242 -14.09 -21.64 -4.10
C LEU A 242 -13.88 -21.25 -2.63
N SER A 243 -14.94 -20.80 -1.93
CA SER A 243 -14.89 -20.46 -0.50
C SER A 243 -15.54 -21.53 0.39
N VAL A 244 -15.95 -22.65 -0.18
CA VAL A 244 -16.59 -23.76 0.54
C VAL A 244 -15.54 -24.86 0.73
N LEU A 245 -15.21 -25.16 2.00
CA LEU A 245 -14.31 -26.27 2.32
C LEU A 245 -14.90 -27.61 1.88
N ASP A 246 -14.04 -28.52 1.47
CA ASP A 246 -14.42 -29.89 1.19
C ASP A 246 -14.84 -30.58 2.51
N GLU A 247 -15.72 -31.57 2.45
CA GLU A 247 -16.31 -32.23 3.64
C GLU A 247 -15.27 -32.74 4.62
N ALA A 248 -14.17 -33.30 4.12
CA ALA A 248 -13.07 -33.80 4.96
C ALA A 248 -12.32 -32.68 5.72
N GLU A 249 -12.36 -31.47 5.24
CA GLU A 249 -11.67 -30.30 5.82
C GLU A 249 -12.61 -29.45 6.68
N ALA A 250 -13.91 -29.57 6.50
CA ALA A 250 -14.95 -28.78 7.21
C ALA A 250 -14.97 -29.06 8.72
N THR A 251 -14.38 -30.16 9.18
CA THR A 251 -14.26 -30.54 10.60
C THR A 251 -13.09 -29.87 11.32
N ASN A 252 -12.22 -29.16 10.60
CA ASN A 252 -11.09 -28.47 11.20
C ASN A 252 -11.55 -27.35 12.12
N THR A 253 -10.89 -27.22 13.29
CA THR A 253 -11.16 -26.13 14.22
C THR A 253 -10.98 -24.79 13.52
N PRO A 254 -11.92 -23.86 13.67
CA PRO A 254 -11.75 -22.51 13.11
C PRO A 254 -10.46 -21.89 13.64
N VAL A 255 -9.60 -21.46 12.75
CA VAL A 255 -8.39 -20.73 13.15
C VAL A 255 -8.79 -19.34 13.56
N GLU A 256 -8.37 -18.93 14.75
CA GLU A 256 -8.57 -17.58 15.26
C GLU A 256 -7.32 -16.72 15.05
N ALA A 257 -7.53 -15.43 14.90
CA ALA A 257 -6.45 -14.47 14.78
C ALA A 257 -5.80 -14.22 16.14
N ASP A 258 -4.48 -14.29 16.21
CA ASP A 258 -3.74 -13.80 17.38
C ASP A 258 -3.66 -12.27 17.34
N MET A 259 -4.36 -11.62 18.26
CA MET A 259 -4.45 -10.16 18.29
C MET A 259 -3.10 -9.48 18.57
N ARG A 260 -2.15 -10.11 19.26
CA ARG A 260 -0.80 -9.56 19.47
C ARG A 260 -0.05 -9.49 18.14
N ARG A 261 -0.20 -10.51 17.30
CA ARG A 261 0.37 -10.52 15.95
C ARG A 261 -0.31 -9.48 15.06
N MET A 262 -1.63 -9.30 15.18
CA MET A 262 -2.35 -8.24 14.45
C MET A 262 -1.88 -6.84 14.85
N ASP A 263 -1.69 -6.57 16.14
CA ASP A 263 -1.11 -5.33 16.66
C ASP A 263 0.30 -5.08 16.08
N ALA A 264 1.14 -6.11 16.08
CA ALA A 264 2.49 -6.02 15.51
C ALA A 264 2.47 -5.74 14.01
N ILE A 265 1.59 -6.40 13.25
CA ILE A 265 1.40 -6.17 11.82
C ILE A 265 1.04 -4.69 11.56
N VAL A 266 0.02 -4.18 12.23
CA VAL A 266 -0.46 -2.81 12.03
C VAL A 266 0.61 -1.79 12.41
N THR A 267 1.24 -1.95 13.57
CA THR A 267 2.27 -1.03 14.05
C THR A 267 3.47 -0.99 13.12
N THR A 268 3.97 -2.16 12.73
CA THR A 268 5.15 -2.27 11.86
C THR A 268 4.87 -1.74 10.46
N LEU A 269 3.80 -2.19 9.82
CA LEU A 269 3.51 -1.79 8.44
C LEU A 269 3.14 -0.32 8.34
N ARG A 270 2.38 0.21 9.30
CA ARG A 270 2.08 1.64 9.35
C ARG A 270 3.35 2.48 9.45
N SER A 271 4.30 2.07 10.30
CA SER A 271 5.59 2.75 10.45
C SER A 271 6.45 2.67 9.19
N LEU A 272 6.60 1.46 8.61
CA LEU A 272 7.45 1.24 7.43
C LEU A 272 6.88 1.88 6.16
N LEU A 273 5.57 1.89 6.00
CA LEU A 273 4.89 2.51 4.86
C LEU A 273 4.72 4.01 5.03
N GLY A 274 4.66 4.52 6.26
CA GLY A 274 4.32 5.92 6.54
C GLY A 274 2.92 6.28 6.07
N MET A 275 1.95 5.36 6.23
CA MET A 275 0.58 5.49 5.76
C MET A 275 -0.41 5.27 6.89
N ASP A 276 -1.52 6.00 6.85
CA ASP A 276 -2.57 5.96 7.86
C ASP A 276 -3.85 5.25 7.38
N LEU A 277 -4.06 5.13 6.07
CA LEU A 277 -5.26 4.53 5.48
C LEU A 277 -4.92 3.20 4.78
N LEU A 278 -4.89 2.11 5.54
CA LEU A 278 -4.47 0.80 5.05
C LEU A 278 -5.55 -0.27 5.19
N GLY A 279 -5.54 -1.22 4.27
CA GLY A 279 -6.21 -2.51 4.39
C GLY A 279 -5.18 -3.61 4.24
N ILE A 280 -5.04 -4.46 5.25
CA ILE A 280 -4.07 -5.55 5.26
C ILE A 280 -4.82 -6.86 5.28
N ASP A 281 -4.53 -7.74 4.34
CA ASP A 281 -5.17 -9.04 4.19
C ASP A 281 -4.25 -10.12 4.80
N VAL A 282 -4.74 -10.77 5.87
CA VAL A 282 -3.98 -11.75 6.63
C VAL A 282 -4.74 -13.07 6.65
N VAL A 283 -4.04 -14.16 6.36
CA VAL A 283 -4.54 -15.51 6.56
C VAL A 283 -3.71 -16.22 7.63
N VAL A 284 -4.30 -17.19 8.31
CA VAL A 284 -3.58 -18.03 9.26
C VAL A 284 -3.33 -19.38 8.62
N GLU A 285 -2.06 -19.70 8.43
CA GLU A 285 -1.64 -20.92 7.77
C GLU A 285 -2.02 -22.17 8.59
N ASN A 286 -2.60 -23.14 7.92
CA ASN A 286 -2.94 -24.42 8.54
C ASN A 286 -1.68 -25.08 9.13
N ASN A 287 -1.85 -25.79 10.24
CA ASN A 287 -0.83 -26.58 10.94
C ASN A 287 0.29 -25.76 11.61
N SER A 288 0.76 -24.68 11.04
CA SER A 288 1.83 -23.84 11.62
C SER A 288 1.30 -22.70 12.47
N ASN A 289 0.05 -22.28 12.27
CA ASN A 289 -0.56 -21.10 12.86
C ASN A 289 0.20 -19.78 12.58
N ARG A 290 1.07 -19.76 11.58
CA ARG A 290 1.73 -18.52 11.15
C ARG A 290 0.72 -17.55 10.56
N HIS A 291 0.85 -16.29 10.88
CA HIS A 291 0.06 -15.24 10.25
C HIS A 291 0.74 -14.82 8.95
N VAL A 292 0.04 -14.94 7.85
CA VAL A 292 0.59 -14.70 6.52
C VAL A 292 -0.08 -13.49 5.90
N ILE A 293 0.67 -12.43 5.68
CA ILE A 293 0.19 -11.23 5.00
C ILE A 293 0.21 -11.51 3.51
N ILE A 294 -0.95 -11.53 2.89
CA ILE A 294 -1.12 -11.88 1.47
C ILE A 294 -1.40 -10.69 0.55
N ASP A 295 -1.79 -9.55 1.11
CA ASP A 295 -1.98 -8.30 0.35
C ASP A 295 -2.02 -7.07 1.27
N ILE A 296 -1.62 -5.90 0.72
CA ILE A 296 -1.73 -4.59 1.38
C ILE A 296 -2.38 -3.62 0.40
N ASN A 297 -3.42 -2.92 0.86
CA ASN A 297 -4.21 -2.02 0.04
C ASN A 297 -4.22 -0.60 0.61
N ALA A 298 -3.92 0.42 -0.22
CA ALA A 298 -4.13 1.80 0.15
C ALA A 298 -5.63 2.15 0.15
N TYR A 299 -6.06 2.85 1.18
CA TYR A 299 -7.41 3.37 1.37
C TYR A 299 -8.52 2.37 1.00
N PRO A 300 -8.75 1.32 1.81
CA PRO A 300 -9.71 0.25 1.54
C PRO A 300 -11.17 0.71 1.63
N GLY A 301 -12.11 -0.23 1.50
CA GLY A 301 -13.55 0.01 1.59
C GLY A 301 -14.08 0.24 2.99
N TYR A 302 -13.37 -0.24 4.02
CA TYR A 302 -13.76 -0.21 5.44
C TYR A 302 -15.10 -0.88 5.75
N ASP A 303 -15.53 -1.84 4.93
CA ASP A 303 -16.80 -2.53 5.15
C ASP A 303 -16.80 -3.29 6.49
N GLY A 304 -17.69 -2.91 7.40
CA GLY A 304 -17.79 -3.48 8.74
C GLY A 304 -16.91 -2.81 9.79
N TYR A 305 -16.25 -1.69 9.47
CA TYR A 305 -15.54 -0.89 10.47
C TYR A 305 -16.54 -0.11 11.32
N PRO A 306 -16.51 -0.23 12.66
CA PRO A 306 -17.45 0.47 13.54
C PRO A 306 -17.14 1.96 13.59
N ASP A 307 -18.17 2.81 13.71
CA ASP A 307 -18.04 4.27 13.80
C ASP A 307 -17.10 4.88 12.78
N LEU A 308 -17.16 4.34 11.54
CA LEU A 308 -16.22 4.63 10.47
C LEU A 308 -15.95 6.12 10.27
N PHE A 309 -17.00 6.92 10.17
CA PHE A 309 -16.85 8.31 9.73
C PHE A 309 -16.18 9.19 10.80
N GLU A 310 -16.50 8.98 12.06
CA GLU A 310 -15.86 9.68 13.16
C GLU A 310 -14.38 9.26 13.28
N ASN A 311 -14.08 7.97 13.22
CA ASN A 311 -12.70 7.46 13.25
C ASN A 311 -11.88 7.89 12.03
N LEU A 312 -12.47 7.91 10.83
CA LEU A 312 -11.81 8.39 9.62
C LEU A 312 -11.52 9.89 9.69
N PHE A 313 -12.47 10.69 10.17
CA PHE A 313 -12.28 12.13 10.39
C PHE A 313 -11.13 12.39 11.37
N GLN A 314 -11.14 11.72 12.52
CA GLN A 314 -10.06 11.84 13.51
C GLN A 314 -8.71 11.45 12.93
N CYS A 315 -8.63 10.34 12.18
CA CYS A 315 -7.41 9.91 11.51
C CYS A 315 -6.86 10.98 10.55
N ILE A 316 -7.72 11.56 9.72
CA ILE A 316 -7.35 12.60 8.76
C ILE A 316 -6.83 13.87 9.47
N VAL A 317 -7.50 14.29 10.53
CA VAL A 317 -7.10 15.48 11.30
C VAL A 317 -5.79 15.23 12.05
N GLU A 318 -5.64 14.05 12.69
CA GLU A 318 -4.40 13.65 13.37
C GLU A 318 -3.21 13.62 12.40
N ALA A 319 -3.40 13.10 11.18
CA ALA A 319 -2.36 13.12 10.13
C ALA A 319 -1.98 14.55 9.75
N GLY A 320 -2.96 15.46 9.59
CA GLY A 320 -2.72 16.87 9.34
C GLY A 320 -1.98 17.57 10.49
N ASP A 321 -2.33 17.28 11.73
CA ASP A 321 -1.67 17.84 12.91
C ASP A 321 -0.24 17.33 13.07
N ASN A 322 0.01 16.05 12.77
CA ASN A 322 1.34 15.46 12.77
C ASN A 322 2.23 16.09 11.71
N HIS A 323 1.71 16.27 10.50
CA HIS A 323 2.42 16.96 9.43
C HIS A 323 2.85 18.38 9.83
N ARG A 324 1.93 19.18 10.40
CA ARG A 324 2.24 20.54 10.88
C ARG A 324 3.30 20.53 11.97
N ARG A 325 3.24 19.59 12.93
CA ARG A 325 4.22 19.47 14.02
C ARG A 325 5.61 19.11 13.49
N SER A 326 5.72 18.17 12.57
CA SER A 326 6.99 17.79 11.96
C SER A 326 7.65 18.97 11.25
N ARG A 327 6.89 19.73 10.49
CA ARG A 327 7.41 20.92 9.79
C ARG A 327 7.89 22.02 10.73
N LEU A 328 7.16 22.28 11.81
CA LEU A 328 7.60 23.25 12.83
C LEU A 328 8.92 22.82 13.47
N SER A 329 9.09 21.54 13.75
CA SER A 329 10.33 20.99 14.28
C SER A 329 11.51 21.13 13.30
N GLU A 330 11.27 20.89 12.00
CA GLU A 330 12.29 21.09 10.95
C GLU A 330 12.70 22.56 10.82
N CYS A 331 11.74 23.49 10.83
CA CYS A 331 12.02 24.92 10.81
C CYS A 331 12.85 25.38 12.02
N HIS A 332 12.55 24.86 13.21
CA HIS A 332 13.33 25.15 14.41
C HIS A 332 14.76 24.60 14.34
N LEU A 333 14.95 23.40 13.81
CA LEU A 333 16.28 22.80 13.62
C LEU A 333 17.10 23.57 12.60
N LEU A 334 16.50 24.04 11.51
CA LEU A 334 17.17 24.85 10.50
C LEU A 334 17.55 26.23 11.05
N SER A 335 16.66 26.90 11.79
CA SER A 335 16.97 28.19 12.42
C SER A 335 18.06 28.07 13.47
N ALA A 336 18.09 27.00 14.28
CA ALA A 336 19.16 26.74 15.24
C ALA A 336 20.53 26.50 14.57
N LYS A 337 20.57 25.84 13.41
CA LYS A 337 21.81 25.66 12.63
C LYS A 337 22.30 26.96 12.00
N VAL A 338 21.43 27.87 11.63
CA VAL A 338 21.79 29.20 11.08
C VAL A 338 22.35 30.11 12.18
N THR A 339 21.79 30.05 13.39
CA THR A 339 22.29 30.84 14.53
C THR A 339 23.58 30.28 15.15
N ALA A 340 23.91 29.03 14.92
CA ALA A 340 25.12 28.36 15.41
C ALA A 340 26.35 28.54 14.50
N ARG A 341 26.33 29.39 13.46
CA ARG A 341 27.54 29.75 12.73
C ARG A 341 28.41 30.64 13.61
N PRO A 342 29.68 30.22 13.96
CA PRO A 342 30.56 31.06 14.72
C PRO A 342 30.92 32.30 13.91
N SER A 343 30.67 33.45 14.47
CA SER A 343 31.33 34.70 14.05
C SER A 343 32.80 34.60 14.42
N HIS A 344 33.66 34.16 13.53
CA HIS A 344 35.10 34.30 13.62
C HIS A 344 35.61 34.86 12.33
N ALA A 345 35.92 36.11 12.47
CA ALA A 345 37.27 36.64 12.74
C ALA A 345 38.11 36.74 11.46
N ILE A 346 38.11 37.95 11.00
CA ILE A 346 39.10 38.50 10.10
C ILE A 346 40.51 38.22 10.69
N PHE A 347 41.29 37.42 10.01
CA PHE A 347 42.76 37.55 10.05
C PHE A 347 43.32 37.36 8.65
N ALA A 348 44.24 38.28 8.36
CA ALA A 348 44.84 38.53 7.08
C ALA A 348 45.92 37.50 6.68
N ALA A 349 46.03 37.40 5.36
CA ALA A 349 47.25 37.17 4.55
C ALA A 349 48.15 35.95 4.82
N GLY A 350 48.38 35.22 3.72
CA GLY A 350 49.57 34.36 3.58
C GLY A 350 49.35 33.22 2.57
N ASP A 351 49.73 33.49 1.36
CA ASP A 351 50.30 32.68 0.26
C ASP A 351 50.28 31.15 0.29
N ASN A 352 49.82 30.64 -0.84
CA ASN A 352 50.39 29.57 -1.71
C ASN A 352 50.18 28.08 -1.40
N CYS A 353 49.79 27.45 -2.51
CA CYS A 353 50.10 26.08 -2.98
C CYS A 353 49.02 24.98 -2.83
N ASP A 354 48.32 24.76 -3.91
CA ASP A 354 48.27 23.55 -4.77
C ASP A 354 47.87 22.16 -4.22
N HIS A 355 47.06 21.57 -5.07
CA HIS A 355 46.75 20.13 -5.30
C HIS A 355 45.61 19.44 -4.49
N GLY A 356 44.50 19.23 -5.14
CA GLY A 356 44.14 17.90 -5.70
C GLY A 356 43.43 16.96 -4.70
N GLY A 357 42.14 16.78 -4.84
CA GLY A 357 41.44 15.74 -4.12
C GLY A 357 39.93 15.72 -4.17
N GLU A 358 39.34 16.02 -5.33
CA GLU A 358 37.97 15.58 -5.64
C GLU A 358 38.07 14.27 -6.40
N THR A 359 37.42 13.22 -5.95
CA THR A 359 36.95 12.01 -6.61
C THR A 359 37.11 10.79 -5.73
N ALA A 360 36.08 10.37 -5.01
CA ALA A 360 35.95 8.97 -4.57
C ALA A 360 34.55 8.59 -4.05
N VAL A 361 33.59 9.51 -3.91
CA VAL A 361 32.30 9.15 -3.28
C VAL A 361 31.16 9.04 -4.29
N ASN A 362 31.29 9.61 -5.50
CA ASN A 362 30.23 9.58 -6.52
C ASN A 362 30.33 8.45 -7.58
N GLN A 363 31.32 7.57 -7.50
CA GLN A 363 31.46 6.45 -8.45
C GLN A 363 30.90 5.11 -7.96
N ALA A 364 30.52 4.99 -6.69
CA ALA A 364 29.97 3.76 -6.15
C ALA A 364 28.46 3.61 -6.37
N ALA A 365 27.73 4.72 -6.56
CA ALA A 365 26.27 4.69 -6.76
C ALA A 365 25.86 4.38 -8.22
N ASN A 366 26.69 4.68 -9.21
CA ASN A 366 26.33 4.45 -10.62
C ASN A 366 26.73 3.07 -11.18
N LYS A 367 27.45 2.24 -10.44
CA LYS A 367 27.84 0.87 -10.88
C LYS A 367 26.85 -0.22 -10.49
N ALA A 368 25.85 0.07 -9.66
CA ALA A 368 24.83 -0.88 -9.28
C ALA A 368 23.65 -0.96 -10.26
N ILE A 369 23.47 0.03 -11.14
CA ILE A 369 22.34 0.10 -12.07
C ILE A 369 22.65 -0.52 -13.45
N GLU A 370 23.91 -0.73 -13.81
CA GLU A 370 24.28 -1.29 -15.13
C GLU A 370 24.47 -2.83 -15.16
N ARG A 371 24.03 -3.56 -14.15
CA ARG A 371 24.13 -5.04 -14.14
C ARG A 371 22.78 -5.77 -14.16
N GLN A 372 21.69 -5.10 -14.50
CA GLN A 372 20.38 -5.74 -14.66
C GLN A 372 19.64 -5.22 -15.92
N PHE A 373 20.30 -5.23 -17.05
CA PHE A 373 19.67 -5.26 -18.36
C PHE A 373 20.31 -6.36 -19.20
#